data_3b6e4770437177b67e097db13b3a52f9
#
_entry.id   3b6e4770437177b67e097db13b3a52f9
#
_cell.length_a   1.000
_cell.length_b   1.000
_cell.length_c   1.000
_cell.angle_alpha   90.00
_cell.angle_beta   90.00
_cell.angle_gamma   90.00
#
_symmetry.space_group_name_H-M   'P 1'
#
loop_
_entity.id
_entity.type
_entity.pdbx_description
1 polymer ?
#
loop_
_entity_poly.entity_id
_entity_poly.type
_entity_poly.pdbx_seq_one_letter_code
_entity_poly.pdbx_strand_id
1 'polypeptide(L)'
;MQILKGMTWDHSRGFDPMVASAKKFNEKYPDIRIIWEKRSLQAFADRPIELMAFDYDLMVIDHPHVGEASRKDLIYELNKSEKFEDQLKSLNNSSVGLSHQSYNFNNNQYALAIDAAAPVSSFREDLIKNIPQTFEDVIKLAEQSQVMWPIKPVDSISSFNSIAANLGYPINEKHEVFLDVSVGKSILKMMKDLAELVPKECLHMNPIETLDYMSTHNDISYCPLLYGYSNYSREGFRNSLVH
;
A
#
# COMPACT_ATOMS: atom_id res chain seq x y z
N MET A 1 -12.18 22.61 -24.68
CA MET A 1 -11.55 21.40 -24.13
C MET A 1 -11.02 21.73 -22.74
N GLN A 2 -11.55 21.10 -21.72
CA GLN A 2 -11.09 21.23 -20.33
C GLN A 2 -10.00 20.20 -20.06
N ILE A 3 -8.93 20.61 -19.35
CA ILE A 3 -7.87 19.71 -18.94
C ILE A 3 -7.96 19.52 -17.43
N LEU A 4 -8.01 18.27 -16.98
CA LEU A 4 -7.90 17.86 -15.58
C LEU A 4 -6.54 17.21 -15.35
N LYS A 5 -5.88 17.58 -14.26
CA LYS A 5 -4.59 17.03 -13.85
C LYS A 5 -4.79 15.97 -12.78
N GLY A 6 -4.26 14.77 -13.04
CA GLY A 6 -4.23 13.68 -12.06
C GLY A 6 -2.81 13.39 -11.60
N MET A 7 -2.66 12.91 -10.36
CA MET A 7 -1.40 12.47 -9.77
C MET A 7 -1.51 11.03 -9.26
N THR A 8 -0.47 10.22 -9.53
CA THR A 8 -0.33 8.85 -9.04
C THR A 8 1.16 8.51 -8.82
N TRP A 9 1.47 7.34 -8.24
CA TRP A 9 2.86 6.92 -8.05
C TRP A 9 3.47 6.30 -9.30
N ASP A 10 4.79 6.39 -9.44
CA ASP A 10 5.54 5.90 -10.58
C ASP A 10 5.80 4.39 -10.50
N HIS A 11 4.74 3.65 -10.73
CA HIS A 11 4.76 2.20 -10.90
C HIS A 11 3.62 1.80 -11.86
N SER A 12 3.81 0.74 -12.66
CA SER A 12 2.79 0.27 -13.61
C SER A 12 1.45 -0.06 -12.94
N ARG A 13 1.46 -0.59 -11.71
CA ARG A 13 0.27 -0.83 -10.92
C ARG A 13 -0.56 0.44 -10.65
N GLY A 14 0.10 1.58 -10.47
CA GLY A 14 -0.57 2.86 -10.18
C GLY A 14 -0.87 3.69 -11.40
N PHE A 15 0.02 3.69 -12.38
CA PHE A 15 -0.06 4.58 -13.52
C PHE A 15 -0.89 4.02 -14.68
N ASP A 16 -0.67 2.75 -15.05
CA ASP A 16 -1.30 2.18 -16.24
C ASP A 16 -2.83 2.13 -16.15
N PRO A 17 -3.45 1.76 -15.01
CA PRO A 17 -4.90 1.82 -14.86
C PRO A 17 -5.47 3.23 -14.98
N MET A 18 -4.75 4.24 -14.48
CA MET A 18 -5.18 5.64 -14.56
C MET A 18 -5.16 6.16 -15.99
N VAL A 19 -4.12 5.82 -16.75
CA VAL A 19 -4.02 6.17 -18.18
C VAL A 19 -5.10 5.46 -18.99
N ALA A 20 -5.32 4.17 -18.75
CA ALA A 20 -6.33 3.39 -19.44
C ALA A 20 -7.76 3.91 -19.16
N SER A 21 -8.07 4.21 -17.90
CA SER A 21 -9.37 4.77 -17.51
C SER A 21 -9.58 6.18 -18.06
N ALA A 22 -8.55 7.03 -18.07
CA ALA A 22 -8.61 8.36 -18.68
C ALA A 22 -8.87 8.29 -20.19
N LYS A 23 -8.23 7.35 -20.90
CA LYS A 23 -8.49 7.12 -22.33
C LYS A 23 -9.97 6.73 -22.54
N LYS A 24 -10.48 5.80 -21.74
CA LYS A 24 -11.89 5.37 -21.86
C LYS A 24 -12.87 6.49 -21.50
N PHE A 25 -12.54 7.32 -20.53
CA PHE A 25 -13.33 8.50 -20.17
C PHE A 25 -13.39 9.51 -21.32
N ASN A 26 -12.27 9.79 -21.98
CA ASN A 26 -12.20 10.71 -23.10
C ASN A 26 -13.02 10.27 -24.34
N GLU A 27 -13.16 8.93 -24.56
CA GLU A 27 -14.04 8.42 -25.63
C GLU A 27 -15.50 8.83 -25.39
N LYS A 28 -15.91 8.91 -24.13
CA LYS A 28 -17.28 9.28 -23.72
C LYS A 28 -17.47 10.78 -23.59
N TYR A 29 -16.43 11.50 -23.17
CA TYR A 29 -16.43 12.94 -22.91
C TYR A 29 -15.26 13.62 -23.62
N PRO A 30 -15.35 13.83 -24.96
CA PRO A 30 -14.20 14.32 -25.75
C PRO A 30 -13.76 15.74 -25.43
N ASP A 31 -14.60 16.54 -24.80
CA ASP A 31 -14.29 17.91 -24.39
C ASP A 31 -13.50 18.00 -23.07
N ILE A 32 -13.32 16.88 -22.38
CA ILE A 32 -12.57 16.79 -21.12
C ILE A 32 -11.38 15.85 -21.31
N ARG A 33 -10.18 16.31 -21.04
CA ARG A 33 -8.95 15.50 -21.08
C ARG A 33 -8.36 15.37 -19.69
N ILE A 34 -8.10 14.12 -19.25
CA ILE A 34 -7.40 13.83 -18.00
C ILE A 34 -5.94 13.50 -18.34
N ILE A 35 -5.00 14.20 -17.69
CA ILE A 35 -3.56 13.99 -17.83
C ILE A 35 -3.02 13.55 -16.47
N TRP A 36 -2.39 12.35 -16.43
CA TRP A 36 -1.81 11.80 -15.22
C TRP A 36 -0.31 12.06 -15.15
N GLU A 37 0.13 12.60 -14.03
CA GLU A 37 1.54 12.78 -13.66
C GLU A 37 1.97 11.69 -12.69
N LYS A 38 3.24 11.26 -12.80
CA LYS A 38 3.87 10.28 -11.92
C LYS A 38 4.75 10.96 -10.89
N ARG A 39 4.75 10.42 -9.68
CA ARG A 39 5.69 10.78 -8.61
C ARG A 39 6.36 9.53 -8.09
N SER A 40 7.63 9.62 -7.66
CA SER A 40 8.27 8.51 -6.96
C SER A 40 7.45 8.11 -5.72
N LEU A 41 7.51 6.86 -5.30
CA LEU A 41 6.77 6.37 -4.12
C LEU A 41 7.08 7.21 -2.88
N GLN A 42 8.34 7.63 -2.69
CA GLN A 42 8.73 8.50 -1.59
C GLN A 42 8.09 9.89 -1.69
N ALA A 43 8.14 10.54 -2.87
CA ALA A 43 7.52 11.85 -3.08
C ALA A 43 5.98 11.79 -3.02
N PHE A 44 5.41 10.64 -3.31
CA PHE A 44 3.98 10.36 -3.16
C PHE A 44 3.58 10.29 -1.68
N ALA A 45 4.37 9.61 -0.83
CA ALA A 45 4.09 9.42 0.58
C ALA A 45 4.39 10.66 1.45
N ASP A 46 5.42 11.44 1.11
CA ASP A 46 5.95 12.51 1.99
C ASP A 46 5.39 13.91 1.69
N ARG A 47 4.70 14.10 0.56
CA ARG A 47 4.19 15.44 0.22
C ARG A 47 2.93 15.77 1.01
N PRO A 48 2.85 16.95 1.64
CA PRO A 48 1.63 17.40 2.32
C PRO A 48 0.41 17.39 1.41
N ILE A 49 -0.71 16.85 1.91
CA ILE A 49 -1.94 16.68 1.14
C ILE A 49 -2.49 18.02 0.64
N GLU A 50 -2.29 19.11 1.39
CA GLU A 50 -2.71 20.46 1.01
C GLU A 50 -2.07 20.92 -0.29
N LEU A 51 -0.77 20.67 -0.45
CA LEU A 51 -0.05 21.04 -1.66
C LEU A 51 -0.48 20.19 -2.86
N MET A 52 -0.82 18.92 -2.62
CA MET A 52 -1.35 18.06 -3.67
C MET A 52 -2.74 18.47 -4.10
N ALA A 53 -3.62 18.76 -3.16
CA ALA A 53 -4.99 19.22 -3.44
C ALA A 53 -5.03 20.58 -4.18
N PHE A 54 -4.02 21.43 -4.00
CA PHE A 54 -3.89 22.68 -4.74
C PHE A 54 -3.44 22.48 -6.19
N ASP A 55 -2.54 21.51 -6.44
CA ASP A 55 -1.91 21.30 -7.74
C ASP A 55 -2.71 20.38 -8.67
N TYR A 56 -3.58 19.51 -8.14
CA TYR A 56 -4.23 18.42 -8.89
C TYR A 56 -5.75 18.41 -8.70
N ASP A 57 -6.47 18.12 -9.79
CA ASP A 57 -7.92 17.90 -9.79
C ASP A 57 -8.29 16.48 -9.33
N LEU A 58 -7.38 15.51 -9.57
CA LEU A 58 -7.55 14.11 -9.20
C LEU A 58 -6.27 13.61 -8.55
N MET A 59 -6.42 12.87 -7.45
CA MET A 59 -5.27 12.33 -6.73
C MET A 59 -5.50 10.87 -6.39
N VAL A 60 -4.51 10.03 -6.68
CA VAL A 60 -4.38 8.75 -6.01
C VAL A 60 -3.61 9.01 -4.72
N ILE A 61 -4.18 8.64 -3.58
CA ILE A 61 -3.58 8.87 -2.26
C ILE A 61 -3.74 7.63 -1.39
N ASP A 62 -2.84 7.45 -0.44
CA ASP A 62 -2.94 6.39 0.54
C ASP A 62 -4.07 6.66 1.54
N HIS A 63 -4.72 5.59 2.01
CA HIS A 63 -5.83 5.63 2.95
C HIS A 63 -5.63 6.59 4.14
N PRO A 64 -4.47 6.62 4.83
CA PRO A 64 -4.27 7.48 6.00
C PRO A 64 -4.45 8.98 5.73
N HIS A 65 -4.24 9.42 4.49
CA HIS A 65 -4.38 10.85 4.14
C HIS A 65 -5.83 11.31 4.00
N VAL A 66 -6.77 10.41 3.72
CA VAL A 66 -8.18 10.79 3.44
C VAL A 66 -8.85 11.41 4.66
N GLY A 67 -8.60 10.87 5.85
CA GLY A 67 -9.16 11.43 7.09
C GLY A 67 -8.69 12.84 7.39
N GLU A 68 -7.42 13.17 7.11
CA GLU A 68 -6.90 14.53 7.24
C GLU A 68 -7.47 15.46 6.17
N ALA A 69 -7.47 15.00 4.92
CA ALA A 69 -7.99 15.76 3.78
C ALA A 69 -9.48 16.11 3.95
N SER A 70 -10.28 15.18 4.48
CA SER A 70 -11.70 15.42 4.76
C SER A 70 -11.93 16.44 5.86
N ARG A 71 -11.14 16.40 6.95
CA ARG A 71 -11.26 17.39 8.05
C ARG A 71 -10.83 18.81 7.65
N LYS A 72 -9.97 18.92 6.63
CA LYS A 72 -9.45 20.19 6.13
C LYS A 72 -10.19 20.68 4.87
N ASP A 73 -11.29 20.03 4.48
CA ASP A 73 -12.07 20.34 3.27
C ASP A 73 -11.21 20.42 1.98
N LEU A 74 -10.19 19.55 1.87
CA LEU A 74 -9.26 19.53 0.74
C LEU A 74 -9.73 18.66 -0.42
N ILE A 75 -10.70 17.79 -0.18
CA ILE A 75 -11.25 16.85 -1.15
C ILE A 75 -12.78 16.87 -1.13
N TYR A 76 -13.37 16.56 -2.28
CA TYR A 76 -14.81 16.68 -2.49
C TYR A 76 -15.57 15.50 -1.86
N GLU A 77 -16.72 15.78 -1.24
CA GLU A 77 -17.65 14.76 -0.76
C GLU A 77 -18.47 14.18 -1.93
N LEU A 78 -18.20 12.94 -2.27
CA LEU A 78 -18.77 12.28 -3.45
C LEU A 78 -20.29 12.05 -3.33
N ASN A 79 -20.80 11.88 -2.11
CA ASN A 79 -22.23 11.66 -1.84
C ASN A 79 -23.05 12.94 -1.70
N LYS A 80 -22.48 14.14 -1.90
CA LYS A 80 -23.26 15.38 -2.01
C LYS A 80 -24.24 15.40 -3.17
N SER A 81 -23.97 14.58 -4.20
CA SER A 81 -24.86 14.47 -5.36
C SER A 81 -25.62 13.16 -5.31
N GLU A 82 -26.95 13.23 -5.22
CA GLU A 82 -27.86 12.07 -5.30
C GLU A 82 -27.61 11.20 -6.55
N LYS A 83 -27.08 11.82 -7.62
CA LYS A 83 -26.74 11.11 -8.87
C LYS A 83 -25.69 9.99 -8.69
N PHE A 84 -24.89 10.05 -7.64
CA PHE A 84 -23.84 9.06 -7.36
C PHE A 84 -24.23 8.01 -6.32
N GLU A 85 -25.37 8.16 -5.67
CA GLU A 85 -25.75 7.28 -4.55
C GLU A 85 -25.79 5.80 -4.93
N ASP A 86 -26.47 5.47 -6.04
CA ASP A 86 -26.56 4.08 -6.51
C ASP A 86 -25.20 3.54 -6.98
N GLN A 87 -24.37 4.40 -7.57
CA GLN A 87 -23.02 4.03 -7.99
C GLN A 87 -22.12 3.76 -6.78
N LEU A 88 -22.20 4.60 -5.75
CA LEU A 88 -21.43 4.41 -4.50
C LEU A 88 -21.87 3.14 -3.77
N LYS A 89 -23.18 2.84 -3.72
CA LYS A 89 -23.69 1.58 -3.18
C LYS A 89 -23.18 0.37 -3.96
N SER A 90 -23.18 0.45 -5.30
CA SER A 90 -22.67 -0.62 -6.17
C SER A 90 -21.17 -0.85 -5.94
N LEU A 91 -20.37 0.22 -5.85
CA LEU A 91 -18.95 0.15 -5.55
C LEU A 91 -18.68 -0.45 -4.17
N ASN A 92 -19.45 -0.05 -3.16
CA ASN A 92 -19.33 -0.63 -1.81
C ASN A 92 -19.56 -2.14 -1.82
N ASN A 93 -20.59 -2.62 -2.55
CA ASN A 93 -20.93 -4.03 -2.63
C ASN A 93 -19.91 -4.87 -3.41
N SER A 94 -19.15 -4.26 -4.32
CA SER A 94 -18.14 -4.91 -5.15
C SER A 94 -16.71 -4.74 -4.62
N SER A 95 -16.52 -3.95 -3.59
CA SER A 95 -15.20 -3.68 -3.01
C SER A 95 -14.73 -4.79 -2.10
N VAL A 96 -13.41 -5.02 -2.07
CA VAL A 96 -12.76 -6.04 -1.23
C VAL A 96 -12.70 -5.56 0.23
N GLY A 97 -13.25 -6.36 1.14
CA GLY A 97 -13.22 -6.08 2.58
C GLY A 97 -13.80 -4.70 2.90
N LEU A 98 -13.10 -3.93 3.69
CA LEU A 98 -13.49 -2.57 4.11
C LEU A 98 -12.91 -1.46 3.21
N SER A 99 -12.32 -1.78 2.07
CA SER A 99 -11.58 -0.81 1.25
C SER A 99 -12.43 0.40 0.81
N HIS A 100 -13.70 0.20 0.45
CA HIS A 100 -14.61 1.31 0.15
C HIS A 100 -15.03 2.08 1.41
N GLN A 101 -15.40 1.35 2.47
CA GLN A 101 -15.93 1.95 3.70
C GLN A 101 -14.86 2.75 4.46
N SER A 102 -13.59 2.38 4.34
CA SER A 102 -12.48 3.08 4.98
C SER A 102 -12.30 4.55 4.54
N TYR A 103 -12.90 4.91 3.41
CA TYR A 103 -12.90 6.29 2.91
C TYR A 103 -14.16 7.09 3.28
N ASN A 104 -14.99 6.53 4.16
CA ASN A 104 -16.15 7.24 4.70
C ASN A 104 -15.80 7.90 6.04
N PHE A 105 -15.96 9.19 6.12
CA PHE A 105 -15.74 10.00 7.32
C PHE A 105 -16.99 10.85 7.59
N ASN A 106 -17.53 10.78 8.80
CA ASN A 106 -18.73 11.52 9.20
C ASN A 106 -19.93 11.30 8.26
N ASN A 107 -20.13 10.05 7.81
CA ASN A 107 -21.16 9.64 6.86
C ASN A 107 -21.01 10.19 5.44
N ASN A 108 -19.85 10.77 5.10
CA ASN A 108 -19.53 11.26 3.77
C ASN A 108 -18.44 10.40 3.11
N GLN A 109 -18.64 10.04 1.86
CA GLN A 109 -17.67 9.30 1.06
C GLN A 109 -16.73 10.29 0.36
N TYR A 110 -15.45 10.22 0.64
CA TYR A 110 -14.46 11.17 0.12
C TYR A 110 -13.55 10.61 -0.97
N ALA A 111 -13.41 9.29 -1.05
CA ALA A 111 -12.58 8.68 -2.06
C ALA A 111 -13.16 7.33 -2.52
N LEU A 112 -12.65 6.82 -3.63
CA LEU A 112 -12.97 5.52 -4.20
C LEU A 112 -11.75 4.63 -4.13
N ALA A 113 -11.91 3.40 -3.65
CA ALA A 113 -10.84 2.42 -3.67
C ALA A 113 -10.54 2.00 -5.11
N ILE A 114 -9.34 2.27 -5.58
CA ILE A 114 -8.84 1.80 -6.88
C ILE A 114 -7.99 0.55 -6.74
N ASP A 115 -7.51 0.28 -5.54
CA ASP A 115 -6.59 -0.77 -5.18
C ASP A 115 -6.70 -1.06 -3.68
N ALA A 116 -6.30 -2.26 -3.27
CA ALA A 116 -6.21 -2.65 -1.88
C ALA A 116 -4.96 -3.52 -1.68
N ALA A 117 -4.10 -3.14 -0.76
CA ALA A 117 -2.92 -3.91 -0.40
C ALA A 117 -2.82 -4.04 1.11
N ALA A 118 -2.26 -5.15 1.55
CA ALA A 118 -1.87 -5.39 2.93
C ALA A 118 -0.43 -5.91 2.96
N PRO A 119 0.29 -5.75 4.07
CA PRO A 119 1.55 -6.45 4.24
C PRO A 119 1.32 -7.96 4.21
N VAL A 120 2.05 -8.62 3.30
CA VAL A 120 2.02 -10.06 3.10
C VAL A 120 3.45 -10.58 3.01
N SER A 121 3.64 -11.90 3.15
CA SER A 121 4.92 -12.51 2.82
C SER A 121 5.10 -12.60 1.31
N SER A 122 6.35 -12.53 0.87
CA SER A 122 6.74 -12.77 -0.52
C SER A 122 7.93 -13.70 -0.58
N PHE A 123 7.98 -14.56 -1.60
CA PHE A 123 9.02 -15.59 -1.70
C PHE A 123 9.38 -15.94 -3.14
N ARG A 124 10.57 -16.47 -3.31
CA ARG A 124 11.10 -17.05 -4.53
C ARG A 124 10.88 -18.56 -4.50
N GLU A 125 9.90 -19.07 -5.23
CA GLU A 125 9.56 -20.49 -5.28
C GLU A 125 10.73 -21.36 -5.79
N ASP A 126 11.55 -20.82 -6.66
CA ASP A 126 12.75 -21.47 -7.20
C ASP A 126 13.93 -21.56 -6.22
N LEU A 127 13.92 -20.76 -5.13
CA LEU A 127 14.98 -20.73 -4.12
C LEU A 127 14.57 -21.35 -2.79
N ILE A 128 13.28 -21.30 -2.43
CA ILE A 128 12.80 -21.79 -1.13
C ILE A 128 11.96 -23.08 -1.30
N LYS A 129 12.31 -24.13 -0.57
CA LYS A 129 11.55 -25.39 -0.58
C LYS A 129 10.41 -25.41 0.42
N ASN A 130 10.62 -24.81 1.58
CA ASN A 130 9.66 -24.78 2.68
C ASN A 130 9.41 -23.33 3.07
N ILE A 131 8.22 -22.82 2.76
CA ILE A 131 7.80 -21.46 3.12
C ILE A 131 7.64 -21.40 4.65
N PRO A 132 8.27 -20.42 5.34
CA PRO A 132 8.11 -20.21 6.78
C PRO A 132 6.63 -20.14 7.20
N GLN A 133 6.27 -20.86 8.24
CA GLN A 133 4.92 -20.89 8.78
C GLN A 133 4.84 -20.16 10.13
N THR A 134 5.95 -19.99 10.80
CA THR A 134 6.08 -19.34 12.11
C THR A 134 7.15 -18.25 12.06
N PHE A 135 7.11 -17.35 13.05
CA PHE A 135 8.15 -16.32 13.18
C PHE A 135 9.53 -16.94 13.45
N GLU A 136 9.59 -18.05 14.18
CA GLU A 136 10.82 -18.81 14.43
C GLU A 136 11.41 -19.35 13.15
N ASP A 137 10.60 -19.78 12.18
CA ASP A 137 11.09 -20.24 10.88
C ASP A 137 11.66 -19.06 10.06
N VAL A 138 11.05 -17.88 10.16
CA VAL A 138 11.60 -16.66 9.55
C VAL A 138 12.98 -16.32 10.14
N ILE A 139 13.12 -16.38 11.48
CA ILE A 139 14.41 -16.13 12.15
C ILE A 139 15.47 -17.13 11.67
N LYS A 140 15.16 -18.42 11.64
CA LYS A 140 16.11 -19.43 11.14
C LYS A 140 16.55 -19.19 9.69
N LEU A 141 15.66 -18.71 8.85
CA LEU A 141 15.97 -18.36 7.46
C LEU A 141 16.80 -17.07 7.38
N ALA A 142 16.53 -16.11 8.25
CA ALA A 142 17.29 -14.86 8.35
C ALA A 142 18.73 -15.10 8.86
N GLU A 143 18.93 -16.05 9.79
CA GLU A 143 20.27 -16.51 10.22
C GLU A 143 21.10 -17.10 9.08
N GLN A 144 20.44 -17.59 8.02
CA GLN A 144 21.08 -18.06 6.78
C GLN A 144 21.26 -16.94 5.75
N SER A 145 20.98 -15.69 6.10
CA SER A 145 21.08 -14.51 5.21
C SER A 145 20.18 -14.60 3.97
N GLN A 146 19.01 -15.25 4.09
CA GLN A 146 18.07 -15.44 2.98
C GLN A 146 16.81 -14.57 3.08
N VAL A 147 16.76 -13.65 4.05
CA VAL A 147 15.59 -12.80 4.30
C VAL A 147 15.92 -11.34 4.06
N MET A 148 15.06 -10.64 3.35
CA MET A 148 14.98 -9.18 3.33
C MET A 148 13.66 -8.72 3.94
N TRP A 149 13.65 -7.49 4.45
CA TRP A 149 12.43 -6.92 5.03
C TRP A 149 12.50 -5.38 4.96
N PRO A 150 11.64 -4.71 4.18
CA PRO A 150 11.63 -3.25 4.14
C PRO A 150 11.18 -2.69 5.48
N ILE A 151 12.03 -1.89 6.11
CA ILE A 151 11.81 -1.32 7.45
C ILE A 151 12.06 0.19 7.50
N LYS A 152 11.78 0.91 6.41
CA LYS A 152 11.57 2.36 6.48
C LYS A 152 10.46 2.68 7.49
N PRO A 153 10.41 3.89 8.07
CA PRO A 153 9.43 4.20 9.13
C PRO A 153 7.99 3.82 8.80
N VAL A 154 7.51 4.12 7.58
CA VAL A 154 6.15 3.77 7.14
C VAL A 154 5.93 2.25 7.02
N ASP A 155 6.94 1.51 6.55
CA ASP A 155 6.88 0.05 6.44
C ASP A 155 7.02 -0.61 7.81
N SER A 156 7.81 -0.03 8.71
CA SER A 156 7.95 -0.49 10.09
C SER A 156 6.64 -0.40 10.87
N ILE A 157 5.93 0.71 10.79
CA ILE A 157 4.63 0.84 11.49
C ILE A 157 3.58 -0.11 10.89
N SER A 158 3.60 -0.31 9.57
CA SER A 158 2.70 -1.25 8.90
C SER A 158 3.00 -2.70 9.31
N SER A 159 4.28 -3.06 9.41
CA SER A 159 4.72 -4.37 9.93
C SER A 159 4.33 -4.56 11.39
N PHE A 160 4.52 -3.55 12.24
CA PHE A 160 4.09 -3.58 13.64
C PHE A 160 2.59 -3.87 13.76
N ASN A 161 1.77 -3.14 13.00
CA ASN A 161 0.31 -3.30 12.99
C ASN A 161 -0.10 -4.70 12.49
N SER A 162 0.59 -5.23 11.48
CA SER A 162 0.34 -6.56 10.94
C SER A 162 0.70 -7.65 11.93
N ILE A 163 1.83 -7.54 12.62
CA ILE A 163 2.25 -8.49 13.67
C ILE A 163 1.24 -8.44 14.81
N ALA A 164 0.83 -7.25 15.25
CA ALA A 164 -0.19 -7.09 16.31
C ALA A 164 -1.49 -7.82 15.94
N ALA A 165 -1.99 -7.61 14.72
CA ALA A 165 -3.21 -8.26 14.25
C ALA A 165 -3.05 -9.79 14.17
N ASN A 166 -1.93 -10.29 13.68
CA ASN A 166 -1.63 -11.73 13.59
C ASN A 166 -1.53 -12.39 14.96
N LEU A 167 -1.10 -11.66 15.98
CA LEU A 167 -1.07 -12.12 17.36
C LEU A 167 -2.44 -12.03 18.07
N GLY A 168 -3.49 -11.56 17.39
CA GLY A 168 -4.83 -11.40 17.93
C GLY A 168 -5.09 -10.07 18.64
N TYR A 169 -4.20 -9.10 18.49
CA TYR A 169 -4.30 -7.75 19.06
C TYR A 169 -4.40 -6.68 17.97
N PRO A 170 -5.46 -6.69 17.14
CA PRO A 170 -5.61 -5.68 16.09
C PRO A 170 -5.70 -4.30 16.73
N ILE A 171 -5.04 -3.33 16.10
CA ILE A 171 -5.08 -1.94 16.54
C ILE A 171 -6.49 -1.40 16.41
N ASN A 172 -6.98 -0.80 17.49
CA ASN A 172 -8.33 -0.29 17.55
C ASN A 172 -8.33 1.23 17.58
N GLU A 173 -8.75 1.84 16.49
CA GLU A 173 -8.85 3.30 16.33
C GLU A 173 -9.90 3.95 17.26
N LYS A 174 -10.80 3.16 17.85
CA LYS A 174 -11.91 3.64 18.68
C LYS A 174 -11.58 3.69 20.17
N HIS A 175 -10.43 3.17 20.59
CA HIS A 175 -10.03 3.14 22.00
C HIS A 175 -8.93 4.18 22.27
N GLU A 176 -8.98 4.75 23.49
CA GLU A 176 -7.94 5.67 23.98
C GLU A 176 -6.55 5.00 24.06
N VAL A 177 -6.52 3.67 24.22
CA VAL A 177 -5.30 2.88 24.27
C VAL A 177 -5.09 2.20 22.91
N PHE A 178 -4.03 2.61 22.21
CA PHE A 178 -3.65 2.07 20.92
C PHE A 178 -3.37 0.55 20.98
N LEU A 179 -2.61 0.12 21.96
CA LEU A 179 -2.25 -1.28 22.22
C LEU A 179 -1.76 -1.41 23.67
N ASP A 180 -1.96 -2.59 24.29
CA ASP A 180 -1.33 -2.89 25.59
C ASP A 180 0.20 -2.78 25.51
N VAL A 181 0.80 -2.13 26.51
CA VAL A 181 2.24 -1.85 26.54
C VAL A 181 3.09 -3.12 26.52
N SER A 182 2.63 -4.19 27.17
CA SER A 182 3.37 -5.46 27.21
C SER A 182 3.38 -6.15 25.87
N VAL A 183 2.24 -6.12 25.18
CA VAL A 183 2.10 -6.63 23.80
C VAL A 183 2.97 -5.83 22.85
N GLY A 184 2.90 -4.49 22.93
CA GLY A 184 3.72 -3.61 22.09
C GLY A 184 5.21 -3.85 22.27
N LYS A 185 5.68 -4.03 23.53
CA LYS A 185 7.08 -4.37 23.81
C LYS A 185 7.49 -5.72 23.21
N SER A 186 6.60 -6.73 23.26
CA SER A 186 6.87 -8.05 22.67
C SER A 186 7.00 -7.95 21.15
N ILE A 187 6.13 -7.20 20.48
CA ILE A 187 6.20 -6.98 19.03
C ILE A 187 7.50 -6.25 18.66
N LEU A 188 7.82 -5.17 19.36
CA LEU A 188 9.06 -4.43 19.11
C LEU A 188 10.31 -5.30 19.33
N LYS A 189 10.27 -6.23 20.29
CA LYS A 189 11.35 -7.20 20.46
C LYS A 189 11.46 -8.13 19.26
N MET A 190 10.35 -8.71 18.77
CA MET A 190 10.34 -9.54 17.57
C MET A 190 10.90 -8.79 16.37
N MET A 191 10.45 -7.56 16.15
CA MET A 191 10.94 -6.71 15.06
C MET A 191 12.42 -6.42 15.17
N LYS A 192 12.92 -6.13 16.38
CA LYS A 192 14.33 -5.90 16.63
C LYS A 192 15.15 -7.16 16.33
N ASP A 193 14.73 -8.31 16.86
CA ASP A 193 15.43 -9.58 16.68
C ASP A 193 15.59 -9.91 15.17
N LEU A 194 14.58 -9.66 14.36
CA LEU A 194 14.65 -9.84 12.91
C LEU A 194 15.49 -8.76 12.23
N ALA A 195 15.36 -7.49 12.64
CA ALA A 195 16.10 -6.36 12.04
C ALA A 195 17.63 -6.49 12.24
N GLU A 196 18.08 -7.19 13.29
CA GLU A 196 19.49 -7.48 13.53
C GLU A 196 20.05 -8.55 12.58
N LEU A 197 19.21 -9.36 11.94
CA LEU A 197 19.58 -10.46 11.06
C LEU A 197 19.48 -10.13 9.57
N VAL A 198 18.63 -9.17 9.20
CA VAL A 198 18.47 -8.77 7.79
C VAL A 198 19.54 -7.79 7.35
N PRO A 199 19.81 -7.66 6.02
CA PRO A 199 20.77 -6.69 5.51
C PRO A 199 20.44 -5.25 5.95
N LYS A 200 21.46 -4.44 6.24
CA LYS A 200 21.29 -3.05 6.70
C LYS A 200 20.59 -2.15 5.67
N GLU A 201 20.69 -2.48 4.41
CA GLU A 201 20.01 -1.82 3.31
C GLU A 201 18.49 -1.81 3.50
N CYS A 202 17.93 -2.81 4.19
CA CYS A 202 16.51 -2.91 4.53
C CYS A 202 15.97 -1.67 5.28
N LEU A 203 16.84 -0.97 6.04
CA LEU A 203 16.48 0.30 6.70
C LEU A 203 16.12 1.43 5.72
N HIS A 204 16.54 1.31 4.48
CA HIS A 204 16.37 2.33 3.44
C HIS A 204 15.55 1.85 2.25
N MET A 205 15.17 0.58 2.23
CA MET A 205 14.38 -0.02 1.15
C MET A 205 12.88 0.12 1.40
N ASN A 206 12.15 0.28 0.31
CA ASN A 206 10.71 0.19 0.26
C ASN A 206 10.28 -1.17 -0.35
N PRO A 207 8.97 -1.52 -0.38
CA PRO A 207 8.50 -2.78 -0.95
C PRO A 207 8.91 -3.02 -2.41
N ILE A 208 8.91 -1.99 -3.25
CA ILE A 208 9.30 -2.10 -4.67
C ILE A 208 10.78 -2.44 -4.78
N GLU A 209 11.64 -1.73 -4.06
CA GLU A 209 13.09 -1.96 -4.04
C GLU A 209 13.42 -3.36 -3.53
N THR A 210 12.70 -3.84 -2.51
CA THR A 210 12.84 -5.20 -1.99
C THR A 210 12.45 -6.25 -3.03
N LEU A 211 11.30 -6.09 -3.68
CA LEU A 211 10.84 -7.02 -4.71
C LEU A 211 11.72 -6.99 -5.96
N ASP A 212 12.22 -5.81 -6.36
CA ASP A 212 13.20 -5.69 -7.44
C ASP A 212 14.49 -6.44 -7.12
N TYR A 213 15.00 -6.31 -5.88
CA TYR A 213 16.17 -7.06 -5.43
C TYR A 213 15.91 -8.57 -5.50
N MET A 214 14.84 -9.05 -4.87
CA MET A 214 14.47 -10.46 -4.84
C MET A 214 14.30 -11.04 -6.26
N SER A 215 13.78 -10.25 -7.20
CA SER A 215 13.55 -10.72 -8.58
C SER A 215 14.82 -10.76 -9.44
N THR A 216 15.90 -10.10 -9.02
CA THR A 216 17.14 -9.96 -9.80
C THR A 216 18.35 -10.64 -9.18
N HIS A 217 18.30 -11.00 -7.89
CA HIS A 217 19.36 -11.67 -7.14
C HIS A 217 18.88 -13.03 -6.63
N ASN A 218 19.82 -13.92 -6.31
CA ASN A 218 19.53 -15.30 -5.91
C ASN A 218 19.97 -15.63 -4.48
N ASP A 219 20.34 -14.65 -3.70
CA ASP A 219 20.75 -14.77 -2.29
C ASP A 219 19.59 -14.63 -1.31
N ILE A 220 18.52 -13.94 -1.73
CA ILE A 220 17.31 -13.71 -0.92
C ILE A 220 16.15 -14.54 -1.45
N SER A 221 15.58 -15.36 -0.59
CA SER A 221 14.47 -16.26 -0.93
C SER A 221 13.13 -15.84 -0.33
N TYR A 222 13.12 -14.96 0.71
CA TYR A 222 11.93 -14.66 1.48
C TYR A 222 11.89 -13.22 2.01
N CYS A 223 10.69 -12.64 2.04
CA CYS A 223 10.38 -11.42 2.78
C CYS A 223 9.12 -11.66 3.62
N PRO A 224 9.14 -11.46 4.94
CA PRO A 224 8.02 -11.81 5.82
C PRO A 224 6.84 -10.86 5.71
N LEU A 225 7.09 -9.57 5.53
CA LEU A 225 6.06 -8.53 5.49
C LEU A 225 6.49 -7.39 4.56
N LEU A 226 5.72 -7.20 3.49
CA LEU A 226 5.77 -6.02 2.63
C LEU A 226 4.42 -5.81 1.96
N TYR A 227 4.12 -4.61 1.51
CA TYR A 227 2.97 -4.38 0.65
C TYR A 227 3.17 -5.10 -0.68
N GLY A 228 2.31 -6.09 -0.98
CA GLY A 228 2.43 -6.93 -2.15
C GLY A 228 2.19 -6.19 -3.47
N TYR A 229 3.00 -6.52 -4.47
CA TYR A 229 2.87 -6.05 -5.85
C TYR A 229 2.72 -7.25 -6.78
N SER A 230 1.50 -7.61 -7.14
CA SER A 230 1.18 -8.77 -7.98
C SER A 230 1.84 -8.77 -9.36
N ASN A 231 2.39 -7.63 -9.78
CA ASN A 231 3.20 -7.53 -11.00
C ASN A 231 4.42 -8.46 -10.96
N TYR A 232 5.04 -8.66 -9.80
CA TYR A 232 6.23 -9.51 -9.64
C TYR A 232 5.94 -11.01 -9.75
N SER A 233 4.67 -11.41 -9.62
CA SER A 233 4.22 -12.79 -9.86
C SER A 233 3.83 -13.04 -11.33
N ARG A 234 4.10 -12.11 -12.24
CA ARG A 234 3.81 -12.26 -13.67
C ARG A 234 5.06 -12.56 -14.46
N GLU A 235 4.98 -13.58 -15.33
CA GLU A 235 6.03 -13.86 -16.29
C GLU A 235 6.36 -12.63 -17.15
N GLY A 236 7.64 -12.39 -17.36
CA GLY A 236 8.15 -11.29 -18.20
C GLY A 236 8.10 -9.90 -17.56
N PHE A 237 7.63 -9.75 -16.31
CA PHE A 237 7.69 -8.46 -15.61
C PHE A 237 9.10 -8.16 -15.08
N ARG A 238 9.76 -9.16 -14.48
CA ARG A 238 11.16 -9.11 -14.02
C ARG A 238 11.87 -10.42 -14.37
N ASN A 239 13.13 -10.55 -13.96
CA ASN A 239 13.96 -11.71 -14.27
C ASN A 239 13.45 -13.00 -13.64
N SER A 240 12.99 -12.93 -12.40
CA SER A 240 12.45 -14.06 -11.65
C SER A 240 11.11 -13.71 -11.02
N LEU A 241 10.24 -14.71 -10.86
CA LEU A 241 8.95 -14.53 -10.20
C LEU A 241 9.15 -14.42 -8.68
N VAL A 242 8.41 -13.48 -8.09
CA VAL A 242 8.27 -13.34 -6.64
C VAL A 242 6.79 -13.43 -6.31
N HIS A 243 6.43 -14.41 -5.50
CA HIS A 243 5.05 -14.71 -5.09
C HIS A 243 4.70 -14.12 -3.75
#